data_8e21ed446d4776269f563759cf8fbd31
#
_entry.id   8e21ed446d4776269f563759cf8fbd31
#
_cell.length_a   1.000
_cell.length_b   1.000
_cell.length_c   1.000
_cell.angle_alpha   90.00
_cell.angle_beta   90.00
_cell.angle_gamma   90.00
#
_symmetry.space_group_name_H-M   'P 1'
#
loop_
_entity.id
_entity.type
_entity.pdbx_description
1 polymer ?
#
loop_
_entity_poly.entity_id
_entity_poly.type
_entity_poly.pdbx_seq_one_letter_code
_entity_poly.pdbx_strand_id
1 'polypeptide(L)'
;MVGASYPLIRNDHSRVTESSPVSSPIVVVVGVGVTGARIAELLSIDSSFRVGVVDESPLVAARVAQAASAVVLDLNDAMAADVVVLALPAPHAELAARLLANGVSVVSLSDDLDDVRALLELDHRARVNDATLVVGAAMAPGLSGLLARHLAEQLHVVDEVHVAMHGTSGPACARQHHRALGGTSLGYHDGEWVHRPAGAGRELCWFPEPVNSYDCYRAEMPDPLLLHRVFATAGRLSARMSATRRDRFTARLPMLRPPHAEGGLGGLRVEVRGALANGARETIIAGVAVRSGFASSVVAAVMTRWVLLDSPQRGVVVMGDEALPTAAFVAAVQADGVRIYEFTGVAR
;
A
#
# COMPACT_ATOMS: atom_id res chain seq x y z
N MET A 1 -39.10 25.40 71.68
CA MET A 1 -39.61 24.98 70.40
C MET A 1 -39.15 26.00 69.37
N VAL A 2 -38.09 25.71 68.66
CA VAL A 2 -37.52 26.60 67.66
C VAL A 2 -37.46 25.78 66.34
N GLY A 3 -38.30 26.17 65.37
CA GLY A 3 -38.32 25.55 64.05
C GLY A 3 -37.21 26.10 63.18
N ALA A 4 -36.32 25.26 62.73
CA ALA A 4 -35.32 25.61 61.75
C ALA A 4 -35.86 25.38 60.33
N SER A 5 -35.95 26.46 59.55
CA SER A 5 -36.29 26.45 58.11
C SER A 5 -35.02 26.18 57.32
N TYR A 6 -35.01 25.14 56.50
CA TYR A 6 -33.97 24.88 55.49
C TYR A 6 -34.33 25.58 54.17
N PRO A 7 -33.39 26.22 53.47
CA PRO A 7 -33.64 26.81 52.17
C PRO A 7 -33.61 25.75 51.09
N LEU A 8 -34.59 25.81 50.19
CA LEU A 8 -34.69 25.01 48.96
C LEU A 8 -33.58 25.39 47.99
N ILE A 9 -32.71 24.39 47.65
CA ILE A 9 -31.73 24.50 46.55
C ILE A 9 -32.51 24.42 45.26
N ARG A 10 -32.53 25.49 44.48
CA ARG A 10 -32.98 25.50 43.10
C ARG A 10 -31.96 24.73 42.25
N ASN A 11 -32.35 23.59 41.70
CA ASN A 11 -31.64 22.93 40.63
C ASN A 11 -31.76 23.79 39.36
N ASP A 12 -30.66 24.39 38.99
CA ASP A 12 -30.48 25.07 37.70
C ASP A 12 -30.15 23.99 36.64
N HIS A 13 -31.21 23.47 36.01
CA HIS A 13 -31.10 22.60 34.83
C HIS A 13 -31.07 23.47 33.59
N SER A 14 -29.88 23.92 33.18
CA SER A 14 -29.74 24.39 31.80
C SER A 14 -28.25 24.59 31.44
N ARG A 15 -27.64 23.59 30.92
CA ARG A 15 -26.68 23.61 29.80
C ARG A 15 -26.38 22.20 29.39
N VAL A 16 -27.35 21.60 28.69
CA VAL A 16 -27.01 20.54 27.72
C VAL A 16 -26.31 21.29 26.61
N THR A 17 -25.00 21.23 26.58
CA THR A 17 -24.23 21.59 25.38
C THR A 17 -24.62 20.59 24.32
N GLU A 18 -25.48 21.01 23.38
CA GLU A 18 -25.67 20.30 22.12
C GLU A 18 -24.30 20.17 21.47
N SER A 19 -23.70 18.97 21.57
CA SER A 19 -22.60 18.59 20.72
C SER A 19 -23.15 18.59 19.30
N SER A 20 -22.70 19.53 18.47
CA SER A 20 -22.94 19.51 17.04
C SER A 20 -22.66 18.09 16.54
N PRO A 21 -23.51 17.48 15.70
CA PRO A 21 -23.25 16.15 15.18
C PRO A 21 -21.92 16.20 14.45
N VAL A 22 -20.90 15.55 15.00
CA VAL A 22 -19.61 15.37 14.33
C VAL A 22 -19.94 14.61 13.04
N SER A 23 -19.83 15.27 11.90
CA SER A 23 -20.08 14.64 10.60
C SER A 23 -19.14 13.46 10.47
N SER A 24 -19.67 12.27 10.14
CA SER A 24 -18.83 11.09 9.93
C SER A 24 -17.71 11.42 8.91
N PRO A 25 -16.48 11.05 9.20
CA PRO A 25 -15.36 11.26 8.29
C PRO A 25 -15.66 10.75 6.88
N ILE A 26 -15.01 11.31 5.88
CA ILE A 26 -15.19 10.92 4.49
C ILE A 26 -13.87 10.42 3.89
N VAL A 27 -13.91 9.24 3.29
CA VAL A 27 -12.83 8.65 2.51
C VAL A 27 -13.21 8.66 1.05
N VAL A 28 -12.34 9.17 0.18
CA VAL A 28 -12.59 9.20 -1.26
C VAL A 28 -11.60 8.32 -1.99
N VAL A 29 -12.10 7.39 -2.82
CA VAL A 29 -11.27 6.55 -3.70
C VAL A 29 -11.26 7.17 -5.10
N VAL A 30 -10.09 7.59 -5.56
CA VAL A 30 -9.88 8.17 -6.89
C VAL A 30 -9.27 7.11 -7.81
N GLY A 31 -9.99 6.81 -8.91
CA GLY A 31 -9.68 5.72 -9.82
C GLY A 31 -10.34 4.41 -9.35
N VAL A 32 -11.56 4.14 -9.80
CA VAL A 32 -12.31 2.94 -9.40
C VAL A 32 -12.32 1.86 -10.48
N GLY A 33 -11.12 1.58 -11.02
CA GLY A 33 -10.83 0.36 -11.78
C GLY A 33 -10.89 -0.91 -10.90
N VAL A 34 -10.21 -1.97 -11.32
CA VAL A 34 -10.23 -3.28 -10.62
C VAL A 34 -9.87 -3.17 -9.14
N THR A 35 -8.78 -2.47 -8.84
CA THR A 35 -8.27 -2.33 -7.45
C THR A 35 -9.12 -1.32 -6.67
N GLY A 36 -9.38 -0.14 -7.25
CA GLY A 36 -10.12 0.92 -6.55
C GLY A 36 -11.58 0.56 -6.26
N ALA A 37 -12.26 -0.17 -7.15
CA ALA A 37 -13.60 -0.68 -6.88
C ALA A 37 -13.61 -1.60 -5.66
N ARG A 38 -12.63 -2.50 -5.57
CA ARG A 38 -12.51 -3.40 -4.42
C ARG A 38 -12.13 -2.67 -3.13
N ILE A 39 -11.32 -1.60 -3.22
CA ILE A 39 -11.03 -0.74 -2.06
C ILE A 39 -12.33 -0.09 -1.56
N ALA A 40 -13.12 0.49 -2.45
CA ALA A 40 -14.40 1.09 -2.08
C ALA A 40 -15.34 0.08 -1.40
N GLU A 41 -15.44 -1.15 -1.92
CA GLU A 41 -16.21 -2.23 -1.29
C GLU A 41 -15.71 -2.56 0.13
N LEU A 42 -14.39 -2.76 0.30
CA LEU A 42 -13.80 -3.11 1.60
C LEU A 42 -13.96 -1.99 2.63
N LEU A 43 -13.84 -0.74 2.22
CA LEU A 43 -14.01 0.41 3.10
C LEU A 43 -15.47 0.63 3.49
N SER A 44 -16.41 0.37 2.59
CA SER A 44 -17.86 0.56 2.86
C SER A 44 -18.46 -0.46 3.83
N ILE A 45 -17.73 -1.50 4.21
CA ILE A 45 -18.13 -2.43 5.27
C ILE A 45 -18.11 -1.72 6.64
N ASP A 46 -17.26 -0.73 6.81
CA ASP A 46 -17.12 0.04 8.04
C ASP A 46 -18.07 1.25 8.02
N SER A 47 -19.00 1.31 8.97
CA SER A 47 -19.96 2.39 9.08
C SER A 47 -19.46 3.62 9.85
N SER A 48 -18.21 3.61 10.34
CA SER A 48 -17.63 4.72 11.10
C SER A 48 -17.29 5.94 10.22
N PHE A 49 -17.23 5.76 8.91
CA PHE A 49 -16.98 6.80 7.91
C PHE A 49 -17.79 6.59 6.63
N ARG A 50 -17.86 7.61 5.79
CA ARG A 50 -18.54 7.55 4.48
C ARG A 50 -17.50 7.34 3.37
N VAL A 51 -17.89 6.59 2.34
CA VAL A 51 -17.05 6.34 1.17
C VAL A 51 -17.58 7.11 -0.04
N GLY A 52 -16.69 7.89 -0.67
CA GLY A 52 -16.91 8.51 -1.96
C GLY A 52 -16.05 7.87 -3.03
N VAL A 53 -16.46 7.94 -4.29
CA VAL A 53 -15.73 7.42 -5.43
C VAL A 53 -15.63 8.47 -6.54
N VAL A 54 -14.47 8.56 -7.17
CA VAL A 54 -14.17 9.45 -8.31
C VAL A 54 -13.56 8.62 -9.43
N ASP A 55 -14.05 8.76 -10.66
CA ASP A 55 -13.47 8.14 -11.86
C ASP A 55 -13.70 9.02 -13.08
N GLU A 56 -12.81 8.95 -14.06
CA GLU A 56 -12.95 9.67 -15.34
C GLU A 56 -14.20 9.24 -16.11
N SER A 57 -14.64 7.98 -15.92
CA SER A 57 -15.86 7.43 -16.50
C SER A 57 -17.03 7.54 -15.52
N PRO A 58 -18.01 8.43 -15.74
CA PRO A 58 -19.19 8.54 -14.88
C PRO A 58 -19.97 7.22 -14.75
N LEU A 59 -19.98 6.40 -15.81
CA LEU A 59 -20.66 5.09 -15.78
C LEU A 59 -19.94 4.10 -14.86
N VAL A 60 -18.61 4.11 -14.84
CA VAL A 60 -17.82 3.28 -13.92
C VAL A 60 -18.01 3.74 -12.50
N ALA A 61 -17.90 5.05 -12.24
CA ALA A 61 -18.13 5.64 -10.92
C ALA A 61 -19.52 5.28 -10.37
N ALA A 62 -20.58 5.47 -11.15
CA ALA A 62 -21.96 5.16 -10.75
C ALA A 62 -22.15 3.67 -10.43
N ARG A 63 -21.61 2.77 -11.25
CA ARG A 63 -21.70 1.32 -11.03
C ARG A 63 -20.99 0.90 -9.74
N VAL A 64 -19.78 1.43 -9.50
CA VAL A 64 -19.00 1.10 -8.30
C VAL A 64 -19.64 1.69 -7.06
N ALA A 65 -20.13 2.95 -7.13
CA ALA A 65 -20.84 3.58 -6.04
C ALA A 65 -22.08 2.77 -5.61
N GLN A 66 -22.86 2.27 -6.59
CA GLN A 66 -24.01 1.43 -6.32
C GLN A 66 -23.60 0.09 -5.65
N ALA A 67 -22.55 -0.56 -6.16
CA ALA A 67 -22.09 -1.85 -5.62
C ALA A 67 -21.51 -1.74 -4.21
N ALA A 68 -20.78 -0.65 -3.93
CA ALA A 68 -20.13 -0.40 -2.66
C ALA A 68 -20.98 0.42 -1.68
N SER A 69 -22.22 0.81 -2.02
CA SER A 69 -23.02 1.76 -1.22
C SER A 69 -22.26 3.07 -0.93
N ALA A 70 -21.47 3.52 -1.90
CA ALA A 70 -20.67 4.74 -1.85
C ALA A 70 -21.37 5.89 -2.60
N VAL A 71 -20.85 7.11 -2.48
CA VAL A 71 -21.35 8.31 -3.17
C VAL A 71 -20.44 8.65 -4.34
N VAL A 72 -21.00 8.97 -5.51
CA VAL A 72 -20.21 9.53 -6.62
C VAL A 72 -19.88 10.98 -6.29
N LEU A 73 -18.59 11.30 -6.34
CA LEU A 73 -18.03 12.62 -6.07
C LEU A 73 -17.19 13.10 -7.26
N ASP A 74 -16.76 14.35 -7.23
CA ASP A 74 -15.77 14.89 -8.14
C ASP A 74 -14.41 15.14 -7.44
N LEU A 75 -13.41 15.60 -8.20
CA LEU A 75 -12.09 15.91 -7.64
C LEU A 75 -12.09 17.12 -6.70
N ASN A 76 -13.05 18.05 -6.84
CA ASN A 76 -13.16 19.18 -5.92
C ASN A 76 -13.72 18.72 -4.57
N ASP A 77 -14.71 17.81 -4.59
CA ASP A 77 -15.22 17.18 -3.38
C ASP A 77 -14.09 16.42 -2.63
N ALA A 78 -13.21 15.74 -3.38
CA ALA A 78 -12.06 15.03 -2.81
C ALA A 78 -11.07 15.96 -2.06
N MET A 79 -11.00 17.26 -2.43
CA MET A 79 -10.16 18.24 -1.72
C MET A 79 -10.68 18.62 -0.33
N ALA A 80 -11.89 18.19 0.04
CA ALA A 80 -12.49 18.40 1.35
C ALA A 80 -12.68 17.08 2.13
N ALA A 81 -12.11 15.97 1.66
CA ALA A 81 -12.15 14.68 2.33
C ALA A 81 -11.15 14.62 3.49
N ASP A 82 -11.31 13.67 4.41
CA ASP A 82 -10.34 13.39 5.46
C ASP A 82 -9.17 12.55 4.92
N VAL A 83 -9.47 11.57 4.07
CA VAL A 83 -8.48 10.71 3.41
C VAL A 83 -8.86 10.47 1.95
N VAL A 84 -7.86 10.56 1.07
CA VAL A 84 -8.00 10.19 -0.35
C VAL A 84 -7.09 9.02 -0.69
N VAL A 85 -7.69 7.98 -1.28
CA VAL A 85 -6.96 6.83 -1.82
C VAL A 85 -6.75 7.00 -3.31
N LEU A 86 -5.50 7.06 -3.76
CA LEU A 86 -5.13 7.17 -5.17
C LEU A 86 -4.89 5.77 -5.76
N ALA A 87 -5.90 5.25 -6.46
CA ALA A 87 -5.89 3.94 -7.12
C ALA A 87 -5.96 4.04 -8.66
N LEU A 88 -5.71 5.23 -9.20
CA LEU A 88 -5.57 5.49 -10.63
C LEU A 88 -4.16 5.12 -11.12
N PRO A 89 -3.89 5.12 -12.44
CA PRO A 89 -2.52 5.00 -12.94
C PRO A 89 -1.64 6.18 -12.51
N ALA A 90 -0.34 5.92 -12.27
CA ALA A 90 0.64 7.00 -12.02
C ALA A 90 0.68 8.01 -13.21
N PRO A 91 1.04 9.29 -12.94
CA PRO A 91 1.62 9.83 -11.71
C PRO A 91 0.57 10.31 -10.69
N HIS A 92 0.88 10.15 -9.41
CA HIS A 92 0.04 10.60 -8.28
C HIS A 92 0.55 11.88 -7.62
N ALA A 93 1.85 12.20 -7.78
CA ALA A 93 2.56 13.21 -7.00
C ALA A 93 1.91 14.61 -7.07
N GLU A 94 1.45 15.05 -8.25
CA GLU A 94 0.82 16.36 -8.40
C GLU A 94 -0.52 16.43 -7.64
N LEU A 95 -1.36 15.41 -7.80
CA LEU A 95 -2.65 15.35 -7.11
C LEU A 95 -2.46 15.20 -5.60
N ALA A 96 -1.53 14.36 -5.16
CA ALA A 96 -1.17 14.21 -3.76
C ALA A 96 -0.70 15.53 -3.16
N ALA A 97 0.15 16.29 -3.87
CA ALA A 97 0.62 17.60 -3.43
C ALA A 97 -0.52 18.62 -3.23
N ARG A 98 -1.55 18.58 -4.09
CA ARG A 98 -2.74 19.44 -3.97
C ARG A 98 -3.61 19.01 -2.78
N LEU A 99 -3.85 17.73 -2.59
CA LEU A 99 -4.61 17.18 -1.47
C LEU A 99 -3.95 17.53 -0.14
N LEU A 100 -2.66 17.27 -0.01
CA LEU A 100 -1.88 17.60 1.19
C LEU A 100 -1.89 19.09 1.51
N ALA A 101 -1.89 19.98 0.50
CA ALA A 101 -1.99 21.43 0.71
C ALA A 101 -3.32 21.86 1.33
N ASN A 102 -4.37 21.03 1.22
CA ASN A 102 -5.66 21.23 1.85
C ASN A 102 -5.81 20.45 3.18
N GLY A 103 -4.72 19.87 3.71
CA GLY A 103 -4.77 19.07 4.93
C GLY A 103 -5.37 17.66 4.75
N VAL A 104 -5.61 17.23 3.51
CA VAL A 104 -6.17 15.90 3.20
C VAL A 104 -5.07 14.87 3.23
N SER A 105 -5.24 13.82 4.05
CA SER A 105 -4.31 12.69 4.05
C SER A 105 -4.46 11.83 2.79
N VAL A 106 -3.36 11.23 2.34
CA VAL A 106 -3.32 10.50 1.06
C VAL A 106 -2.76 9.09 1.24
N VAL A 107 -3.41 8.11 0.61
CA VAL A 107 -2.91 6.73 0.47
C VAL A 107 -2.66 6.45 -1.00
N SER A 108 -1.40 6.34 -1.41
CA SER A 108 -1.00 6.14 -2.80
C SER A 108 -0.64 4.70 -3.09
N LEU A 109 -1.24 4.14 -4.15
CA LEU A 109 -0.92 2.80 -4.67
C LEU A 109 0.11 2.82 -5.80
N SER A 110 0.80 3.93 -6.03
CA SER A 110 1.77 4.04 -7.12
C SER A 110 2.84 2.96 -7.07
N ASP A 111 3.06 2.31 -8.19
CA ASP A 111 4.10 1.31 -8.45
C ASP A 111 5.14 1.82 -9.48
N ASP A 112 5.07 3.09 -9.84
CA ASP A 112 6.02 3.76 -10.72
C ASP A 112 7.18 4.35 -9.92
N LEU A 113 8.42 4.06 -10.31
CA LEU A 113 9.62 4.45 -9.57
C LEU A 113 9.80 5.97 -9.47
N ASP A 114 9.55 6.69 -10.56
CA ASP A 114 9.77 8.14 -10.58
C ASP A 114 8.65 8.87 -9.84
N ASP A 115 7.42 8.39 -9.94
CA ASP A 115 6.30 8.91 -9.16
C ASP A 115 6.49 8.65 -7.66
N VAL A 116 6.95 7.47 -7.27
CA VAL A 116 7.28 7.15 -5.85
C VAL A 116 8.38 8.08 -5.33
N ARG A 117 9.41 8.39 -6.12
CA ARG A 117 10.42 9.38 -5.73
C ARG A 117 9.80 10.75 -5.47
N ALA A 118 8.96 11.21 -6.40
CA ALA A 118 8.28 12.50 -6.27
C ALA A 118 7.33 12.55 -5.07
N LEU A 119 6.64 11.44 -4.76
CA LEU A 119 5.80 11.33 -3.56
C LEU A 119 6.62 11.41 -2.27
N LEU A 120 7.79 10.78 -2.20
CA LEU A 120 8.67 10.86 -1.02
C LEU A 120 9.16 12.28 -0.71
N GLU A 121 9.31 13.14 -1.72
CA GLU A 121 9.67 14.55 -1.55
C GLU A 121 8.56 15.41 -0.91
N LEU A 122 7.35 14.88 -0.78
CA LEU A 122 6.22 15.60 -0.21
C LEU A 122 6.18 15.55 1.34
N ASP A 123 7.16 14.95 2.01
CA ASP A 123 7.18 14.78 3.47
C ASP A 123 6.99 16.10 4.23
N HIS A 124 7.75 17.14 3.87
CA HIS A 124 7.61 18.45 4.50
C HIS A 124 6.21 19.05 4.29
N ARG A 125 5.66 18.92 3.08
CA ARG A 125 4.31 19.41 2.76
C ARG A 125 3.24 18.71 3.59
N ALA A 126 3.35 17.40 3.73
CA ALA A 126 2.42 16.62 4.55
C ALA A 126 2.49 17.06 6.02
N ARG A 127 3.69 17.22 6.58
CA ARG A 127 3.88 17.65 7.98
C ARG A 127 3.32 19.03 8.27
N VAL A 128 3.61 20.02 7.42
CA VAL A 128 3.17 21.42 7.67
C VAL A 128 1.66 21.61 7.53
N ASN A 129 0.97 20.70 6.81
CA ASN A 129 -0.48 20.74 6.67
C ASN A 129 -1.19 19.69 7.54
N ASP A 130 -0.52 19.15 8.56
CA ASP A 130 -1.06 18.16 9.51
C ASP A 130 -1.67 16.92 8.84
N ALA A 131 -1.10 16.49 7.73
CA ALA A 131 -1.57 15.36 6.93
C ALA A 131 -0.56 14.21 6.89
N THR A 132 -1.04 13.02 6.52
CA THR A 132 -0.25 11.82 6.32
C THR A 132 -0.27 11.42 4.84
N LEU A 133 0.90 11.09 4.29
CA LEU A 133 1.02 10.50 2.96
C LEU A 133 1.59 9.09 3.05
N VAL A 134 0.77 8.09 2.80
CA VAL A 134 1.22 6.70 2.68
C VAL A 134 1.68 6.46 1.24
N VAL A 135 2.92 6.03 1.06
CA VAL A 135 3.51 5.76 -0.25
C VAL A 135 3.67 4.26 -0.46
N GLY A 136 3.14 3.75 -1.55
CA GLY A 136 3.23 2.35 -1.92
C GLY A 136 2.30 1.45 -1.09
N ALA A 137 0.99 1.73 -1.09
CA ALA A 137 0.00 0.93 -0.36
C ALA A 137 -0.63 -0.15 -1.27
N ALA A 138 0.20 -0.96 -1.92
CA ALA A 138 -0.24 -2.05 -2.81
C ALA A 138 0.38 -3.40 -2.41
N MET A 139 0.42 -4.38 -3.32
CA MET A 139 1.08 -5.66 -3.05
C MET A 139 2.61 -5.53 -3.11
N ALA A 140 3.13 -4.88 -4.15
CA ALA A 140 4.53 -4.47 -4.30
C ALA A 140 4.58 -3.19 -5.16
N PRO A 141 4.94 -2.05 -4.55
CA PRO A 141 5.35 -1.87 -3.16
C PRO A 141 4.16 -1.87 -2.17
N GLY A 142 4.44 -2.22 -0.91
CA GLY A 142 3.48 -2.17 0.20
C GLY A 142 3.49 -3.42 1.05
N LEU A 143 2.72 -4.46 0.71
CA LEU A 143 2.78 -5.74 1.42
C LEU A 143 4.20 -6.31 1.44
N SER A 144 4.99 -6.06 0.40
CA SER A 144 6.42 -6.37 0.35
C SER A 144 7.20 -5.78 1.52
N GLY A 145 7.00 -4.49 1.82
CA GLY A 145 7.64 -3.80 2.94
C GLY A 145 7.13 -4.29 4.30
N LEU A 146 5.82 -4.50 4.44
CA LEU A 146 5.22 -5.04 5.65
C LEU A 146 5.78 -6.44 5.99
N LEU A 147 5.82 -7.35 5.00
CA LEU A 147 6.38 -8.68 5.19
C LEU A 147 7.89 -8.63 5.47
N ALA A 148 8.63 -7.74 4.81
CA ALA A 148 10.06 -7.56 5.09
C ALA A 148 10.28 -7.15 6.55
N ARG A 149 9.50 -6.22 7.10
CA ARG A 149 9.59 -5.82 8.51
C ARG A 149 9.18 -6.96 9.43
N HIS A 150 8.10 -7.64 9.16
CA HIS A 150 7.63 -8.78 9.95
C HIS A 150 8.68 -9.90 10.06
N LEU A 151 9.37 -10.21 8.96
CA LEU A 151 10.47 -11.19 8.96
C LEU A 151 11.71 -10.66 9.68
N ALA A 152 12.02 -9.37 9.49
CA ALA A 152 13.18 -8.73 10.11
C ALA A 152 13.10 -8.69 11.65
N GLU A 153 11.90 -8.65 12.23
CA GLU A 153 11.69 -8.70 13.68
C GLU A 153 12.19 -10.02 14.32
N GLN A 154 12.40 -11.06 13.51
CA GLN A 154 12.97 -12.35 13.97
C GLN A 154 14.51 -12.36 13.93
N LEU A 155 15.15 -11.33 13.40
CA LEU A 155 16.60 -11.21 13.25
C LEU A 155 17.16 -10.11 14.14
N HIS A 156 18.41 -10.27 14.56
CA HIS A 156 19.14 -9.23 15.29
C HIS A 156 19.79 -8.21 14.32
N VAL A 157 20.24 -8.69 13.17
CA VAL A 157 20.81 -7.87 12.10
C VAL A 157 20.19 -8.27 10.78
N VAL A 158 19.78 -7.30 9.97
CA VAL A 158 19.31 -7.50 8.60
C VAL A 158 20.41 -7.11 7.63
N ASP A 159 20.85 -8.05 6.79
CA ASP A 159 21.90 -7.81 5.78
C ASP A 159 21.34 -7.61 4.39
N GLU A 160 20.33 -8.41 4.01
CA GLU A 160 19.77 -8.38 2.67
C GLU A 160 18.23 -8.49 2.71
N VAL A 161 17.55 -7.78 1.81
CA VAL A 161 16.11 -7.93 1.57
C VAL A 161 15.86 -8.08 0.08
N HIS A 162 15.15 -9.14 -0.30
CA HIS A 162 14.83 -9.46 -1.69
C HIS A 162 13.33 -9.62 -1.88
N VAL A 163 12.78 -8.92 -2.85
CA VAL A 163 11.36 -9.01 -3.23
C VAL A 163 11.25 -9.63 -4.61
N ALA A 164 10.35 -10.60 -4.75
CA ALA A 164 9.95 -11.10 -6.05
C ALA A 164 8.41 -11.07 -6.16
N MET A 165 7.90 -10.67 -7.31
CA MET A 165 6.47 -10.65 -7.55
C MET A 165 6.08 -11.34 -8.87
N HIS A 166 4.87 -11.87 -8.89
CA HIS A 166 4.22 -12.45 -10.05
C HIS A 166 2.80 -11.89 -10.21
N GLY A 167 2.36 -11.73 -11.46
CA GLY A 167 1.01 -11.30 -11.78
C GLY A 167 0.81 -9.78 -11.80
N THR A 168 -0.39 -9.37 -12.18
CA THR A 168 -0.80 -7.96 -12.31
C THR A 168 -2.22 -7.77 -11.78
N SER A 169 -2.53 -6.57 -11.29
CA SER A 169 -3.85 -6.26 -10.72
C SER A 169 -4.94 -6.09 -11.76
N GLY A 170 -4.62 -5.42 -12.86
CA GLY A 170 -5.57 -5.10 -13.91
C GLY A 170 -4.87 -4.43 -15.10
N PRO A 171 -5.60 -3.89 -16.08
CA PRO A 171 -5.02 -3.40 -17.32
C PRO A 171 -3.99 -2.28 -17.16
N ALA A 172 -4.18 -1.36 -16.23
CA ALA A 172 -3.26 -0.26 -15.98
C ALA A 172 -1.94 -0.77 -15.37
N CYS A 173 -2.02 -1.58 -14.31
CA CYS A 173 -0.89 -2.24 -13.68
C CYS A 173 -0.13 -3.14 -14.68
N ALA A 174 -0.83 -3.90 -15.52
CA ALA A 174 -0.19 -4.73 -16.55
C ALA A 174 0.63 -3.89 -17.55
N ARG A 175 0.11 -2.73 -17.97
CA ARG A 175 0.86 -1.80 -18.83
C ARG A 175 2.07 -1.20 -18.13
N GLN A 176 1.95 -0.85 -16.84
CA GLN A 176 3.05 -0.35 -16.04
C GLN A 176 4.16 -1.41 -15.89
N HIS A 177 3.80 -2.63 -15.51
CA HIS A 177 4.76 -3.74 -15.40
C HIS A 177 5.46 -4.06 -16.74
N HIS A 178 4.73 -3.97 -17.85
CA HIS A 178 5.33 -4.15 -19.17
C HIS A 178 6.39 -3.07 -19.46
N ARG A 179 6.10 -1.79 -19.16
CA ARG A 179 7.08 -0.71 -19.29
C ARG A 179 8.28 -0.90 -18.35
N ALA A 180 8.03 -1.31 -17.11
CA ALA A 180 9.06 -1.53 -16.10
C ALA A 180 10.11 -2.60 -16.50
N LEU A 181 9.75 -3.54 -17.38
CA LEU A 181 10.69 -4.52 -17.97
C LEU A 181 11.61 -3.91 -19.04
N GLY A 182 11.27 -2.77 -19.62
CA GLY A 182 12.05 -2.06 -20.65
C GLY A 182 12.92 -0.94 -20.10
N GLY A 183 12.74 -0.56 -18.84
CA GLY A 183 13.43 0.56 -18.18
C GLY A 183 14.76 0.19 -17.52
N THR A 184 15.08 0.84 -16.42
CA THR A 184 16.30 0.63 -15.63
C THR A 184 15.93 0.18 -14.22
N SER A 185 16.32 -1.03 -13.85
CA SER A 185 16.09 -1.52 -12.49
C SER A 185 17.00 -0.81 -11.49
N LEU A 186 16.43 -0.47 -10.35
CA LEU A 186 17.13 0.01 -9.17
C LEU A 186 17.42 -1.16 -8.23
N GLY A 187 18.58 -1.13 -7.59
CA GLY A 187 18.95 -1.99 -6.47
C GLY A 187 19.94 -1.27 -5.58
N TYR A 188 20.17 -1.78 -4.39
CA TYR A 188 21.16 -1.27 -3.46
C TYR A 188 22.15 -2.38 -3.11
N HIS A 189 23.45 -2.09 -3.12
CA HIS A 189 24.50 -3.07 -2.83
C HIS A 189 25.72 -2.39 -2.23
N ASP A 190 26.13 -2.81 -1.04
CA ASP A 190 27.32 -2.37 -0.33
C ASP A 190 27.50 -0.84 -0.26
N GLY A 191 26.43 -0.13 0.09
CA GLY A 191 26.47 1.32 0.27
C GLY A 191 26.16 2.12 -1.01
N GLU A 192 25.93 1.47 -2.15
CA GLU A 192 25.74 2.14 -3.44
C GLU A 192 24.44 1.75 -4.13
N TRP A 193 23.83 2.72 -4.80
CA TRP A 193 22.71 2.48 -5.70
C TRP A 193 23.21 1.86 -7.00
N VAL A 194 22.67 0.70 -7.34
CA VAL A 194 23.05 -0.07 -8.52
C VAL A 194 21.97 -0.02 -9.57
N HIS A 195 22.30 0.52 -10.74
CA HIS A 195 21.41 0.58 -11.90
C HIS A 195 21.78 -0.52 -12.90
N ARG A 196 20.81 -1.33 -13.31
CA ARG A 196 20.99 -2.42 -14.26
C ARG A 196 19.86 -2.41 -15.31
N PRO A 197 20.09 -2.89 -16.53
CA PRO A 197 19.03 -3.04 -17.51
C PRO A 197 17.91 -3.92 -16.94
N ALA A 198 16.67 -3.44 -17.02
CA ALA A 198 15.49 -4.24 -16.73
C ALA A 198 15.34 -5.38 -17.76
N GLY A 199 14.56 -6.40 -17.44
CA GLY A 199 14.46 -7.62 -18.24
C GLY A 199 15.70 -8.52 -18.23
N ALA A 200 16.76 -8.16 -17.51
CA ALA A 200 17.97 -8.94 -17.32
C ALA A 200 18.03 -9.64 -15.95
N GLY A 201 19.06 -10.46 -15.75
CA GLY A 201 19.32 -11.10 -14.45
C GLY A 201 18.24 -12.08 -14.04
N ARG A 202 18.03 -13.12 -14.87
CA ARG A 202 17.08 -14.21 -14.61
C ARG A 202 17.37 -14.90 -13.28
N GLU A 203 16.29 -15.12 -12.52
CA GLU A 203 16.30 -15.89 -11.28
C GLU A 203 15.02 -16.69 -11.17
N LEU A 204 15.09 -17.97 -10.81
CA LEU A 204 13.91 -18.79 -10.56
C LEU A 204 13.41 -18.50 -9.15
N CYS A 205 12.24 -17.87 -9.05
CA CYS A 205 11.63 -17.56 -7.77
C CYS A 205 10.45 -18.50 -7.50
N TRP A 206 10.41 -19.05 -6.28
CA TRP A 206 9.32 -19.90 -5.81
C TRP A 206 8.34 -19.05 -5.00
N PHE A 207 7.07 -19.11 -5.38
CA PHE A 207 5.96 -18.50 -4.69
C PHE A 207 5.11 -19.57 -4.01
N PRO A 208 4.25 -19.23 -3.03
CA PRO A 208 3.33 -20.18 -2.45
C PRO A 208 2.40 -20.80 -3.50
N GLU A 209 1.96 -22.04 -3.25
CA GLU A 209 0.95 -22.68 -4.09
C GLU A 209 -0.37 -21.88 -4.09
N PRO A 210 -1.08 -21.87 -5.21
CA PRO A 210 -0.85 -22.59 -6.47
C PRO A 210 -0.02 -21.84 -7.52
N VAL A 211 0.69 -20.76 -7.16
CA VAL A 211 1.51 -19.97 -8.10
C VAL A 211 2.76 -20.75 -8.53
N ASN A 212 3.44 -21.40 -7.59
CA ASN A 212 4.66 -22.17 -7.83
C ASN A 212 5.85 -21.31 -8.29
N SER A 213 6.67 -21.80 -9.22
CA SER A 213 7.90 -21.14 -9.63
C SER A 213 7.77 -20.40 -10.95
N TYR A 214 8.39 -19.23 -11.01
CA TYR A 214 8.51 -18.43 -12.23
C TYR A 214 9.91 -17.86 -12.40
N ASP A 215 10.31 -17.71 -13.64
CA ASP A 215 11.48 -16.90 -14.00
C ASP A 215 11.20 -15.43 -13.71
N CYS A 216 11.93 -14.87 -12.77
CA CYS A 216 11.85 -13.46 -12.42
C CYS A 216 13.08 -12.70 -12.95
N TYR A 217 12.87 -11.45 -13.30
CA TYR A 217 13.87 -10.59 -13.88
C TYR A 217 13.91 -9.25 -13.16
N ARG A 218 15.02 -8.56 -13.22
CA ARG A 218 15.11 -7.17 -12.78
C ARG A 218 14.09 -6.35 -13.54
N ALA A 219 13.45 -5.43 -12.84
CA ALA A 219 12.49 -4.50 -13.41
C ALA A 219 12.62 -3.15 -12.70
N GLU A 220 12.09 -2.11 -13.30
CA GLU A 220 12.03 -0.77 -12.72
C GLU A 220 10.93 -0.72 -11.66
N MET A 221 11.28 -1.15 -10.45
CA MET A 221 10.36 -1.26 -9.30
C MET A 221 10.81 -0.32 -8.18
N PRO A 222 9.87 0.32 -7.47
CA PRO A 222 10.20 1.22 -6.36
C PRO A 222 10.56 0.51 -5.05
N ASP A 223 10.30 -0.80 -4.92
CA ASP A 223 10.55 -1.55 -3.69
C ASP A 223 11.96 -1.34 -3.11
N PRO A 224 13.08 -1.40 -3.87
CA PRO A 224 14.39 -1.17 -3.30
C PRO A 224 14.56 0.23 -2.68
N LEU A 225 13.90 1.25 -3.27
CA LEU A 225 13.93 2.61 -2.75
C LEU A 225 13.19 2.71 -1.41
N LEU A 226 12.00 2.13 -1.32
CA LEU A 226 11.19 2.13 -0.09
C LEU A 226 11.83 1.23 0.99
N LEU A 227 12.37 0.07 0.61
CA LEU A 227 13.08 -0.83 1.52
C LEU A 227 14.34 -0.19 2.09
N HIS A 228 15.08 0.62 1.32
CA HIS A 228 16.25 1.34 1.85
C HIS A 228 15.87 2.37 2.91
N ARG A 229 14.71 3.02 2.77
CA ARG A 229 14.19 3.91 3.81
C ARG A 229 13.92 3.17 5.12
N VAL A 230 13.45 1.92 5.03
CA VAL A 230 13.10 1.07 6.17
C VAL A 230 14.31 0.34 6.76
N PHE A 231 15.23 -0.11 5.90
CA PHE A 231 16.43 -0.90 6.23
C PHE A 231 17.69 -0.20 5.75
N ALA A 232 17.95 0.99 6.29
CA ALA A 232 19.09 1.83 5.85
C ALA A 232 20.47 1.18 6.07
N THR A 233 20.58 0.21 6.98
CA THR A 233 21.81 -0.52 7.29
C THR A 233 21.98 -1.82 6.49
N ALA A 234 20.95 -2.23 5.74
CA ALA A 234 21.05 -3.45 4.93
C ALA A 234 22.06 -3.27 3.78
N GLY A 235 22.94 -4.24 3.62
CA GLY A 235 23.97 -4.23 2.58
C GLY A 235 23.42 -4.50 1.18
N ARG A 236 22.21 -5.12 1.07
CA ARG A 236 21.66 -5.45 -0.24
C ARG A 236 20.14 -5.43 -0.27
N LEU A 237 19.59 -4.68 -1.25
CA LEU A 237 18.15 -4.59 -1.49
C LEU A 237 17.89 -4.81 -2.98
N SER A 238 16.94 -5.70 -3.30
CA SER A 238 16.60 -5.96 -4.70
C SER A 238 15.13 -6.31 -4.88
N ALA A 239 14.60 -5.97 -6.05
CA ALA A 239 13.27 -6.39 -6.47
C ALA A 239 13.30 -6.99 -7.88
N ARG A 240 12.41 -7.94 -8.12
CA ARG A 240 12.23 -8.63 -9.40
C ARG A 240 10.77 -8.88 -9.68
N MET A 241 10.43 -8.97 -10.94
CA MET A 241 9.11 -9.45 -11.36
C MET A 241 9.21 -10.60 -12.35
N SER A 242 8.21 -11.46 -12.34
CA SER A 242 8.11 -12.52 -13.32
C SER A 242 7.81 -11.96 -14.71
N ALA A 243 8.44 -12.53 -15.74
CA ALA A 243 8.19 -12.16 -17.11
C ALA A 243 8.46 -13.34 -18.07
N THR A 244 7.68 -13.41 -19.13
CA THR A 244 7.97 -14.34 -20.23
C THR A 244 9.06 -13.78 -21.15
N ARG A 245 9.63 -14.63 -22.01
CA ARG A 245 10.55 -14.16 -23.05
C ARG A 245 9.90 -13.09 -23.92
N ARG A 246 8.61 -13.28 -24.26
CA ARG A 246 7.87 -12.34 -25.07
C ARG A 246 7.76 -10.98 -24.41
N ASP A 247 7.35 -10.92 -23.15
CA ASP A 247 7.18 -9.67 -22.40
C ASP A 247 8.48 -8.87 -22.41
N ARG A 248 9.61 -9.52 -22.19
CA ARG A 248 10.94 -8.92 -22.21
C ARG A 248 11.36 -8.38 -23.58
N PHE A 249 11.08 -9.12 -24.66
CA PHE A 249 11.41 -8.65 -26.01
C PHE A 249 10.52 -7.50 -26.47
N THR A 250 9.27 -7.45 -26.01
CA THR A 250 8.32 -6.42 -26.39
C THR A 250 8.21 -5.28 -25.40
N ALA A 251 8.96 -5.29 -24.29
CA ALA A 251 8.86 -4.33 -23.20
C ALA A 251 9.03 -2.86 -23.61
N ARG A 252 9.77 -2.60 -24.70
CA ARG A 252 9.97 -1.27 -25.30
C ARG A 252 8.95 -0.91 -26.38
N LEU A 253 8.02 -1.80 -26.65
CA LEU A 253 6.93 -1.62 -27.61
C LEU A 253 5.60 -1.51 -26.88
N PRO A 254 4.58 -0.90 -27.47
CA PRO A 254 3.23 -0.98 -26.92
C PRO A 254 2.77 -2.43 -26.75
N MET A 255 1.99 -2.71 -25.71
CA MET A 255 1.44 -4.06 -25.52
C MET A 255 0.62 -4.49 -26.74
N LEU A 256 1.03 -5.59 -27.36
CA LEU A 256 0.41 -6.11 -28.58
C LEU A 256 -0.92 -6.87 -28.32
N ARG A 257 -1.17 -7.25 -27.08
CA ARG A 257 -2.41 -7.90 -26.66
C ARG A 257 -3.02 -7.14 -25.48
N PRO A 258 -4.34 -6.97 -25.47
CA PRO A 258 -4.99 -6.38 -24.31
C PRO A 258 -4.69 -7.24 -23.08
N PRO A 259 -4.34 -6.62 -21.93
CA PRO A 259 -4.14 -7.34 -20.69
C PRO A 259 -5.48 -7.90 -20.18
N HIS A 260 -5.39 -8.88 -19.27
CA HIS A 260 -6.59 -9.45 -18.65
C HIS A 260 -7.34 -8.36 -17.88
N ALA A 261 -8.67 -8.33 -18.01
CA ALA A 261 -9.52 -7.26 -17.49
C ALA A 261 -9.43 -7.13 -15.96
N GLU A 262 -9.32 -8.26 -15.25
CA GLU A 262 -9.30 -8.30 -13.77
C GLU A 262 -7.94 -8.74 -13.21
N GLY A 263 -6.91 -8.82 -14.04
CA GLY A 263 -5.65 -9.45 -13.67
C GLY A 263 -5.79 -10.95 -13.43
N GLY A 264 -4.76 -11.58 -12.91
CA GLY A 264 -4.72 -13.02 -12.64
C GLY A 264 -4.34 -13.34 -11.19
N LEU A 265 -4.12 -14.63 -10.96
CA LEU A 265 -3.47 -15.08 -9.74
C LEU A 265 -2.08 -14.47 -9.69
N GLY A 266 -1.76 -13.84 -8.56
CA GLY A 266 -0.46 -13.24 -8.31
C GLY A 266 0.27 -13.95 -7.19
N GLY A 267 1.55 -13.64 -7.07
CA GLY A 267 2.41 -14.10 -6.00
C GLY A 267 3.37 -13.02 -5.55
N LEU A 268 3.61 -12.97 -4.26
CA LEU A 268 4.66 -12.17 -3.66
C LEU A 268 5.56 -13.11 -2.85
N ARG A 269 6.87 -12.90 -2.95
CA ARG A 269 7.87 -13.56 -2.12
C ARG A 269 8.80 -12.50 -1.58
N VAL A 270 8.97 -12.51 -0.28
CA VAL A 270 9.91 -11.65 0.44
C VAL A 270 10.90 -12.55 1.16
N GLU A 271 12.19 -12.29 0.95
CA GLU A 271 13.28 -12.99 1.59
C GLU A 271 14.13 -11.98 2.34
N VAL A 272 14.33 -12.25 3.63
CA VAL A 272 15.20 -11.45 4.49
C VAL A 272 16.33 -12.34 4.99
N ARG A 273 17.56 -11.87 4.80
CA ARG A 273 18.78 -12.55 5.27
C ARG A 273 19.46 -11.71 6.32
N GLY A 274 20.00 -12.37 7.32
CA GLY A 274 20.64 -11.67 8.40
C GLY A 274 21.29 -12.58 9.42
N ALA A 275 21.41 -12.10 10.65
CA ALA A 275 21.95 -12.86 11.75
C ALA A 275 21.03 -12.83 12.97
N LEU A 276 20.95 -13.93 13.67
CA LEU A 276 20.33 -14.06 15.00
C LEU A 276 21.23 -13.42 16.06
N ALA A 277 20.70 -13.20 17.27
CA ALA A 277 21.46 -12.64 18.39
C ALA A 277 22.70 -13.46 18.78
N ASN A 278 22.74 -14.76 18.51
CA ASN A 278 23.89 -15.64 18.72
C ASN A 278 24.91 -15.61 17.58
N GLY A 279 24.68 -14.78 16.53
CA GLY A 279 25.54 -14.64 15.36
C GLY A 279 25.30 -15.68 14.25
N ALA A 280 24.39 -16.63 14.44
CA ALA A 280 24.06 -17.59 13.39
C ALA A 280 23.37 -16.88 12.20
N ARG A 281 23.79 -17.25 10.98
CA ARG A 281 23.20 -16.71 9.74
C ARG A 281 21.87 -17.40 9.46
N GLU A 282 20.87 -16.60 9.13
CA GLU A 282 19.51 -17.08 8.88
C GLU A 282 18.95 -16.45 7.59
N THR A 283 18.11 -17.20 6.91
CA THR A 283 17.32 -16.74 5.77
C THR A 283 15.86 -17.08 6.03
N ILE A 284 15.05 -16.05 6.18
CA ILE A 284 13.62 -16.20 6.47
C ILE A 284 12.85 -15.70 5.24
N ILE A 285 11.83 -16.47 4.87
CA ILE A 285 11.06 -16.22 3.65
C ILE A 285 9.58 -16.29 3.96
N ALA A 286 8.84 -15.28 3.53
CA ALA A 286 7.39 -15.33 3.50
C ALA A 286 6.85 -14.95 2.12
N GLY A 287 5.62 -15.31 1.86
CA GLY A 287 4.96 -14.96 0.61
C GLY A 287 3.46 -15.11 0.65
N VAL A 288 2.82 -14.65 -0.41
CA VAL A 288 1.38 -14.80 -0.63
C VAL A 288 1.11 -15.33 -2.03
N ALA A 289 0.00 -16.06 -2.18
CA ALA A 289 -0.55 -16.49 -3.47
C ALA A 289 -2.01 -16.06 -3.52
N VAL A 290 -2.28 -14.95 -4.19
CA VAL A 290 -3.60 -14.32 -4.24
C VAL A 290 -3.68 -13.41 -5.47
N ARG A 291 -4.88 -13.07 -5.95
CA ARG A 291 -5.01 -12.06 -7.02
C ARG A 291 -4.32 -10.76 -6.57
N SER A 292 -3.39 -10.24 -7.40
CA SER A 292 -2.59 -9.05 -7.06
C SER A 292 -3.47 -7.83 -6.75
N GLY A 293 -4.57 -7.63 -7.50
CA GLY A 293 -5.53 -6.55 -7.25
C GLY A 293 -6.23 -6.68 -5.89
N PHE A 294 -6.55 -7.91 -5.47
CA PHE A 294 -7.15 -8.16 -4.16
C PHE A 294 -6.15 -7.84 -3.02
N ALA A 295 -4.92 -8.35 -3.10
CA ALA A 295 -3.90 -8.03 -2.10
C ALA A 295 -3.66 -6.52 -1.99
N SER A 296 -3.53 -5.83 -3.13
CA SER A 296 -3.36 -4.37 -3.16
C SER A 296 -4.55 -3.64 -2.53
N SER A 297 -5.78 -4.11 -2.78
CA SER A 297 -6.98 -3.50 -2.21
C SER A 297 -7.06 -3.67 -0.70
N VAL A 298 -6.70 -4.85 -0.19
CA VAL A 298 -6.65 -5.12 1.26
C VAL A 298 -5.62 -4.23 1.94
N VAL A 299 -4.41 -4.16 1.40
CA VAL A 299 -3.34 -3.29 1.96
C VAL A 299 -3.77 -1.83 1.99
N ALA A 300 -4.31 -1.33 0.88
CA ALA A 300 -4.80 0.06 0.82
C ALA A 300 -5.93 0.32 1.81
N ALA A 301 -6.89 -0.60 1.95
CA ALA A 301 -8.00 -0.45 2.90
C ALA A 301 -7.51 -0.46 4.36
N VAL A 302 -6.58 -1.37 4.71
CA VAL A 302 -5.96 -1.41 6.06
C VAL A 302 -5.24 -0.10 6.36
N MET A 303 -4.42 0.39 5.42
CA MET A 303 -3.71 1.66 5.60
C MET A 303 -4.66 2.86 5.69
N THR A 304 -5.75 2.85 4.92
CA THR A 304 -6.74 3.93 4.94
C THR A 304 -7.46 4.00 6.29
N ARG A 305 -7.88 2.85 6.84
CA ARG A 305 -8.50 2.78 8.18
C ARG A 305 -7.51 3.28 9.24
N TRP A 306 -6.25 2.86 9.17
CA TRP A 306 -5.23 3.31 10.11
C TRP A 306 -5.00 4.83 10.03
N VAL A 307 -4.87 5.39 8.83
CA VAL A 307 -4.71 6.86 8.64
C VAL A 307 -5.88 7.62 9.24
N LEU A 308 -7.10 7.09 9.10
CA LEU A 308 -8.31 7.78 9.53
C LEU A 308 -8.57 7.65 11.03
N LEU A 309 -8.36 6.47 11.62
CA LEU A 309 -8.87 6.13 12.95
C LEU A 309 -7.80 6.20 14.06
N ASP A 310 -6.54 5.95 13.72
CA ASP A 310 -5.49 5.79 14.75
C ASP A 310 -4.60 7.03 14.93
N SER A 311 -4.98 8.17 14.32
CA SER A 311 -4.21 9.45 14.40
C SER A 311 -2.73 9.27 14.12
N PRO A 312 -2.36 8.83 12.92
CA PRO A 312 -1.01 8.41 12.60
C PRO A 312 0.00 9.54 12.63
N GLN A 313 1.26 9.16 12.51
CA GLN A 313 2.39 10.07 12.32
C GLN A 313 2.18 10.96 11.08
N ARG A 314 2.40 12.28 11.24
CA ARG A 314 2.33 13.24 10.11
C ARG A 314 3.56 13.14 9.23
N GLY A 315 3.38 13.37 7.94
CA GLY A 315 4.45 13.27 6.94
C GLY A 315 4.31 12.04 6.05
N VAL A 316 5.40 11.66 5.39
CA VAL A 316 5.45 10.46 4.55
C VAL A 316 5.68 9.23 5.39
N VAL A 317 4.85 8.22 5.14
CA VAL A 317 4.89 6.89 5.76
C VAL A 317 5.02 5.84 4.67
N VAL A 318 5.84 4.83 4.86
CA VAL A 318 5.95 3.67 3.99
C VAL A 318 5.67 2.38 4.76
N MET A 319 5.15 1.37 4.07
CA MET A 319 4.91 0.07 4.70
C MET A 319 6.21 -0.57 5.17
N GLY A 320 6.23 -0.98 6.43
CA GLY A 320 7.43 -1.53 7.07
C GLY A 320 8.25 -0.50 7.87
N ASP A 321 7.85 0.78 7.90
CA ASP A 321 8.45 1.75 8.83
C ASP A 321 8.38 1.22 10.26
N GLU A 322 9.43 1.43 11.05
CA GLU A 322 9.57 0.91 12.42
C GLU A 322 8.49 1.46 13.37
N ALA A 323 8.01 2.67 13.09
CA ALA A 323 6.94 3.30 13.87
C ALA A 323 5.56 2.67 13.63
N LEU A 324 5.40 1.83 12.61
CA LEU A 324 4.13 1.18 12.31
C LEU A 324 3.92 -0.09 13.15
N PRO A 325 2.68 -0.37 13.58
CA PRO A 325 2.37 -1.59 14.33
C PRO A 325 2.33 -2.81 13.41
N THR A 326 3.51 -3.33 13.04
CA THR A 326 3.70 -4.42 12.06
C THR A 326 2.79 -5.62 12.32
N ALA A 327 2.78 -6.12 13.56
CA ALA A 327 1.97 -7.30 13.91
C ALA A 327 0.47 -7.06 13.74
N ALA A 328 -0.02 -5.85 14.10
CA ALA A 328 -1.42 -5.48 13.93
C ALA A 328 -1.79 -5.38 12.44
N PHE A 329 -0.91 -4.84 11.61
CA PHE A 329 -1.14 -4.76 10.15
C PHE A 329 -1.11 -6.14 9.48
N VAL A 330 -0.19 -7.02 9.87
CA VAL A 330 -0.17 -8.41 9.40
C VAL A 330 -1.48 -9.10 9.76
N ALA A 331 -1.93 -8.96 11.01
CA ALA A 331 -3.20 -9.54 11.45
C ALA A 331 -4.41 -8.96 10.69
N ALA A 332 -4.46 -7.65 10.45
CA ALA A 332 -5.53 -7.00 9.69
C ALA A 332 -5.57 -7.46 8.22
N VAL A 333 -4.40 -7.55 7.57
CA VAL A 333 -4.28 -8.05 6.20
C VAL A 333 -4.74 -9.51 6.10
N GLN A 334 -4.42 -10.33 7.11
CA GLN A 334 -4.90 -11.73 7.18
C GLN A 334 -6.41 -11.81 7.46
N ALA A 335 -6.93 -11.00 8.35
CA ALA A 335 -8.37 -10.93 8.65
C ALA A 335 -9.20 -10.55 7.41
N ASP A 336 -8.68 -9.64 6.58
CA ASP A 336 -9.29 -9.24 5.30
C ASP A 336 -9.02 -10.26 4.16
N GLY A 337 -8.45 -11.45 4.46
CA GLY A 337 -8.43 -12.62 3.58
C GLY A 337 -7.12 -12.85 2.80
N VAL A 338 -6.06 -12.14 3.06
CA VAL A 338 -4.74 -12.40 2.46
C VAL A 338 -3.97 -13.39 3.33
N ARG A 339 -3.81 -14.63 2.85
CA ARG A 339 -3.03 -15.65 3.56
C ARG A 339 -1.54 -15.43 3.35
N ILE A 340 -0.79 -15.36 4.44
CA ILE A 340 0.66 -15.27 4.46
C ILE A 340 1.22 -16.66 4.75
N TYR A 341 2.19 -17.10 3.95
CA TYR A 341 2.88 -18.38 4.07
C TYR A 341 4.34 -18.12 4.41
N GLU A 342 4.85 -18.76 5.45
CA GLU A 342 6.27 -18.79 5.76
C GLU A 342 6.90 -20.06 5.20
N PHE A 343 8.08 -19.91 4.60
CA PHE A 343 8.83 -21.04 4.05
C PHE A 343 9.81 -21.53 5.13
N THR A 344 9.47 -22.60 5.81
CA THR A 344 10.26 -23.10 6.95
C THR A 344 11.52 -23.89 6.55
N GLY A 345 11.79 -24.07 5.26
CA GLY A 345 12.97 -24.82 4.78
C GLY A 345 12.98 -26.31 5.09
N VAL A 346 12.00 -26.81 5.82
CA VAL A 346 11.86 -28.22 6.14
C VAL A 346 10.89 -28.84 5.13
N ALA A 347 11.40 -29.69 4.25
CA ALA A 347 10.56 -30.58 3.45
C ALA A 347 9.82 -31.51 4.42
N ARG A 348 8.49 -31.38 4.49
CA ARG A 348 7.61 -32.32 5.18
C ARG A 348 7.14 -33.36 4.21
#